data_d79c27e58cfeb81527708626366e2a31
#
_entry.id   d79c27e58cfeb81527708626366e2a31
#
_cell.length_a   1.000
_cell.length_b   1.000
_cell.length_c   1.000
_cell.angle_alpha   90.00
_cell.angle_beta   90.00
_cell.angle_gamma   90.00
#
_symmetry.space_group_name_H-M   'P 1'
#
loop_
_entity.id
_entity.type
_entity.pdbx_description
1 polymer ?
#
loop_
_entity_poly.entity_id
_entity_poly.type
_entity_poly.pdbx_seq_one_letter_code
_entity_poly.pdbx_strand_id
1 'polypeptide(L)'
;MPVSKAHQSPMHLVLDYGGVVVEHGDEREHAHVLGVDPGTDPYPGWPAYFAFRDGFVQSTAEYVDLLSTLTGASREACHEYVERTWLDPEFPEAHADVLRDLASEHTLVLFSNMARPWIEAVLSEYGVRECFDDLVVSPDLRRPKPHPRGYFECLPDGDERVVMVSDEYNEDLMMAETVGMTSVWVENDDETPYREPDARISTFADLPDVLATDGGVSVR
;
A
#
# COMPACT_ATOMS: atom_id res chain seq x y z
N MET A 1 31.47 -17.75 17.12
CA MET A 1 31.90 -16.62 16.28
C MET A 1 30.65 -15.98 15.75
N PRO A 2 30.32 -14.73 16.08
CA PRO A 2 29.22 -14.06 15.44
C PRO A 2 29.57 -13.89 13.96
N VAL A 3 28.70 -14.37 13.08
CA VAL A 3 28.77 -14.09 11.64
C VAL A 3 28.60 -12.57 11.49
N SER A 4 29.60 -11.90 10.96
CA SER A 4 29.51 -10.47 10.62
C SER A 4 28.35 -10.33 9.62
N LYS A 5 27.26 -9.63 10.01
CA LYS A 5 26.27 -9.17 9.03
C LYS A 5 27.06 -8.37 7.99
N ALA A 6 27.08 -8.83 6.76
CA ALA A 6 27.57 -8.02 5.65
C ALA A 6 26.74 -6.72 5.67
N HIS A 7 27.40 -5.58 5.78
CA HIS A 7 26.76 -4.28 5.70
C HIS A 7 26.27 -4.14 4.26
N GLN A 8 24.99 -4.32 4.04
CA GLN A 8 24.37 -4.01 2.76
C GLN A 8 24.35 -2.50 2.57
N SER A 9 24.54 -2.05 1.33
CA SER A 9 24.35 -0.63 1.02
C SER A 9 22.89 -0.26 1.26
N PRO A 10 22.59 0.95 1.78
CA PRO A 10 21.24 1.44 1.90
C PRO A 10 20.46 1.27 0.58
N MET A 11 19.24 0.85 0.68
CA MET A 11 18.31 0.73 -0.45
C MET A 11 17.15 1.71 -0.29
N HIS A 12 16.48 1.99 -1.38
CA HIS A 12 15.26 2.77 -1.41
C HIS A 12 14.08 1.79 -1.58
N LEU A 13 13.32 1.59 -0.52
CA LEU A 13 12.21 0.63 -0.47
C LEU A 13 10.89 1.36 -0.69
N VAL A 14 10.18 1.00 -1.74
CA VAL A 14 8.82 1.50 -2.04
C VAL A 14 7.84 0.41 -1.65
N LEU A 15 7.02 0.68 -0.64
CA LEU A 15 6.10 -0.28 -0.05
C LEU A 15 4.66 0.08 -0.39
N ASP A 16 3.89 -0.87 -0.92
CA ASP A 16 2.44 -0.71 -0.97
C ASP A 16 1.85 -0.70 0.44
N TYR A 17 0.62 -0.21 0.56
CA TYR A 17 -0.08 -0.11 1.83
C TYR A 17 -0.93 -1.35 2.10
N GLY A 18 -2.02 -1.55 1.36
CA GLY A 18 -2.89 -2.72 1.49
C GLY A 18 -2.23 -3.99 0.96
N GLY A 19 -2.40 -5.12 1.62
CA GLY A 19 -1.77 -6.39 1.25
C GLY A 19 -0.26 -6.47 1.52
N VAL A 20 0.36 -5.37 2.01
CA VAL A 20 1.80 -5.30 2.34
C VAL A 20 2.01 -4.78 3.76
N VAL A 21 1.78 -3.49 4.01
CA VAL A 21 1.97 -2.89 5.35
C VAL A 21 0.82 -3.26 6.27
N VAL A 22 -0.41 -3.22 5.78
CA VAL A 22 -1.62 -3.71 6.46
C VAL A 22 -2.24 -4.83 5.63
N GLU A 23 -3.05 -5.69 6.26
CA GLU A 23 -3.80 -6.70 5.53
C GLU A 23 -4.78 -6.03 4.55
N HIS A 24 -5.05 -6.73 3.45
CA HIS A 24 -5.98 -6.24 2.44
C HIS A 24 -7.41 -6.31 2.97
N GLY A 25 -8.08 -5.16 3.06
CA GLY A 25 -9.48 -5.07 3.45
C GLY A 25 -10.39 -5.11 2.22
N ASP A 26 -11.58 -5.70 2.37
CA ASP A 26 -12.65 -5.62 1.37
C ASP A 26 -13.63 -4.51 1.78
N GLU A 27 -13.75 -3.47 0.95
CA GLU A 27 -14.70 -2.38 1.18
C GLU A 27 -16.17 -2.84 1.26
N ARG A 28 -16.47 -4.05 0.79
CA ARG A 28 -17.80 -4.64 0.90
C ARG A 28 -18.08 -5.29 2.24
N GLU A 29 -17.05 -5.64 3.01
CA GLU A 29 -17.20 -6.30 4.30
C GLU A 29 -18.11 -5.51 5.24
N HIS A 30 -17.95 -4.20 5.26
CA HIS A 30 -18.75 -3.29 6.09
C HIS A 30 -19.94 -2.64 5.36
N ALA A 31 -20.31 -3.11 4.16
CA ALA A 31 -21.42 -2.58 3.37
C ALA A 31 -22.74 -2.53 4.13
N HIS A 32 -22.94 -3.48 5.07
CA HIS A 32 -24.14 -3.55 5.90
C HIS A 32 -24.34 -2.29 6.77
N VAL A 33 -23.27 -1.58 7.15
CA VAL A 33 -23.32 -0.30 7.88
C VAL A 33 -24.04 0.77 7.04
N LEU A 34 -23.85 0.71 5.73
CA LEU A 34 -24.52 1.61 4.77
C LEU A 34 -25.93 1.14 4.39
N GLY A 35 -26.39 0.01 4.94
CA GLY A 35 -27.65 -0.61 4.49
C GLY A 35 -27.59 -1.20 3.08
N VAL A 36 -26.39 -1.46 2.57
CA VAL A 36 -26.12 -2.05 1.24
C VAL A 36 -25.85 -3.53 1.39
N ASP A 37 -26.42 -4.35 0.49
CA ASP A 37 -26.06 -5.75 0.36
C ASP A 37 -24.65 -5.84 -0.24
N PRO A 38 -23.68 -6.54 0.42
CA PRO A 38 -22.31 -6.67 -0.10
C PRO A 38 -22.24 -7.36 -1.47
N GLY A 39 -23.24 -8.17 -1.81
CA GLY A 39 -23.36 -8.80 -3.13
C GLY A 39 -23.91 -7.89 -4.24
N THR A 40 -24.26 -6.63 -3.94
CA THR A 40 -24.77 -5.69 -4.94
C THR A 40 -23.70 -5.39 -6.00
N ASP A 41 -24.07 -5.56 -7.28
CA ASP A 41 -23.18 -5.28 -8.40
C ASP A 41 -23.88 -4.36 -9.44
N PRO A 42 -23.30 -3.19 -9.79
CA PRO A 42 -22.08 -2.63 -9.22
C PRO A 42 -22.27 -2.16 -7.78
N TYR A 43 -21.22 -2.29 -6.95
CA TYR A 43 -21.26 -1.84 -5.56
C TYR A 43 -21.38 -0.31 -5.48
N PRO A 44 -22.41 0.23 -4.78
CA PRO A 44 -22.67 1.67 -4.80
C PRO A 44 -21.60 2.54 -4.12
N GLY A 45 -20.71 1.96 -3.33
CA GLY A 45 -19.58 2.67 -2.70
C GLY A 45 -18.42 2.93 -3.66
N TRP A 46 -18.22 2.12 -4.70
CA TRP A 46 -17.08 2.27 -5.61
C TRP A 46 -16.94 3.65 -6.26
N PRO A 47 -18.00 4.32 -6.74
CA PRO A 47 -17.82 5.66 -7.30
C PRO A 47 -17.28 6.68 -6.29
N ALA A 48 -17.59 6.55 -5.00
CA ALA A 48 -17.03 7.40 -3.95
C ALA A 48 -15.54 7.07 -3.74
N TYR A 49 -15.20 5.79 -3.65
CA TYR A 49 -13.81 5.34 -3.54
C TYR A 49 -12.96 5.81 -4.74
N PHE A 50 -13.43 5.58 -5.97
CA PHE A 50 -12.70 6.03 -7.17
C PHE A 50 -12.57 7.54 -7.25
N ALA A 51 -13.59 8.31 -6.85
CA ALA A 51 -13.48 9.76 -6.81
C ALA A 51 -12.42 10.22 -5.80
N PHE A 52 -12.27 9.51 -4.69
CA PHE A 52 -11.25 9.79 -3.68
C PHE A 52 -9.86 9.36 -4.16
N ARG A 53 -9.72 8.13 -4.64
CA ARG A 53 -8.48 7.59 -5.22
C ARG A 53 -7.91 8.49 -6.34
N ASP A 54 -8.78 9.00 -7.19
CA ASP A 54 -8.40 9.81 -8.34
C ASP A 54 -8.24 11.31 -7.99
N GLY A 55 -8.46 11.68 -6.71
CA GLY A 55 -8.25 13.04 -6.19
C GLY A 55 -9.32 14.06 -6.60
N PHE A 56 -10.52 13.60 -7.00
CA PHE A 56 -11.69 14.46 -7.21
C PHE A 56 -12.36 14.84 -5.89
N VAL A 57 -12.28 13.96 -4.90
CA VAL A 57 -12.67 14.16 -3.51
C VAL A 57 -11.38 14.18 -2.68
N GLN A 58 -11.20 15.17 -1.82
CA GLN A 58 -9.91 15.42 -1.15
C GLN A 58 -9.99 15.41 0.38
N SER A 59 -11.17 15.20 0.92
CA SER A 59 -11.37 15.12 2.37
C SER A 59 -12.33 14.01 2.75
N THR A 60 -12.17 13.49 3.97
CA THR A 60 -13.12 12.51 4.54
C THR A 60 -14.55 13.05 4.56
N ALA A 61 -14.72 14.36 4.81
CA ALA A 61 -16.05 14.97 4.83
C ALA A 61 -16.73 14.95 3.44
N GLU A 62 -15.97 15.26 2.37
CA GLU A 62 -16.47 15.17 1.00
C GLU A 62 -16.74 13.73 0.58
N TYR A 63 -15.89 12.79 1.01
CA TYR A 63 -16.08 11.35 0.78
C TYR A 63 -17.40 10.87 1.43
N VAL A 64 -17.62 11.22 2.69
CA VAL A 64 -18.83 10.88 3.44
C VAL A 64 -20.08 11.48 2.78
N ASP A 65 -20.02 12.73 2.30
CA ASP A 65 -21.13 13.37 1.59
C ASP A 65 -21.48 12.67 0.28
N LEU A 66 -20.46 12.30 -0.48
CA LEU A 66 -20.64 11.56 -1.73
C LEU A 66 -21.17 10.16 -1.46
N LEU A 67 -20.60 9.43 -0.50
CA LEU A 67 -21.04 8.09 -0.12
C LEU A 67 -22.49 8.10 0.37
N SER A 68 -22.87 9.07 1.23
CA SER A 68 -24.26 9.25 1.66
C SER A 68 -25.21 9.50 0.50
N THR A 69 -24.78 10.30 -0.48
CA THR A 69 -25.58 10.60 -1.68
C THR A 69 -25.79 9.36 -2.55
N LEU A 70 -24.76 8.53 -2.70
CA LEU A 70 -24.80 7.35 -3.57
C LEU A 70 -25.57 6.17 -2.95
N THR A 71 -25.45 6.00 -1.63
CA THR A 71 -26.04 4.85 -0.91
C THR A 71 -27.37 5.18 -0.27
N GLY A 72 -27.67 6.47 -0.01
CA GLY A 72 -28.81 6.90 0.78
C GLY A 72 -28.62 6.71 2.31
N ALA A 73 -27.45 6.24 2.76
CA ALA A 73 -27.14 6.08 4.17
C ALA A 73 -26.98 7.44 4.88
N SER A 74 -27.19 7.46 6.20
CA SER A 74 -26.94 8.67 7.00
C SER A 74 -25.45 9.00 7.04
N ARG A 75 -25.09 10.26 7.31
CA ARG A 75 -23.70 10.65 7.46
C ARG A 75 -23.01 9.92 8.60
N GLU A 76 -23.70 9.62 9.69
CA GLU A 76 -23.20 8.85 10.82
C GLU A 76 -22.83 7.43 10.37
N ALA A 77 -23.70 6.77 9.61
CA ALA A 77 -23.40 5.44 9.05
C ALA A 77 -22.21 5.49 8.07
N CYS A 78 -22.11 6.54 7.25
CA CYS A 78 -20.96 6.71 6.36
C CYS A 78 -19.65 6.95 7.12
N HIS A 79 -19.68 7.68 8.24
CA HIS A 79 -18.51 7.82 9.11
C HIS A 79 -18.12 6.49 9.77
N GLU A 80 -19.08 5.75 10.31
CA GLU A 80 -18.84 4.41 10.88
C GLU A 80 -18.26 3.45 9.82
N TYR A 81 -18.75 3.52 8.59
CA TYR A 81 -18.19 2.76 7.48
C TYR A 81 -16.72 3.12 7.21
N VAL A 82 -16.38 4.42 7.17
CA VAL A 82 -14.99 4.88 6.99
C VAL A 82 -14.10 4.38 8.12
N GLU A 83 -14.55 4.46 9.37
CA GLU A 83 -13.79 3.98 10.53
C GLU A 83 -13.48 2.50 10.41
N ARG A 84 -14.47 1.67 10.11
CA ARG A 84 -14.32 0.21 10.03
C ARG A 84 -13.55 -0.27 8.81
N THR A 85 -13.72 0.42 7.68
CA THR A 85 -13.15 -0.04 6.40
C THR A 85 -11.74 0.50 6.16
N TRP A 86 -11.47 1.75 6.57
CA TRP A 86 -10.25 2.44 6.20
C TRP A 86 -9.34 2.83 7.37
N LEU A 87 -9.89 2.97 8.58
CA LEU A 87 -9.15 3.44 9.75
C LEU A 87 -8.86 2.34 10.78
N ASP A 88 -9.46 1.16 10.64
CA ASP A 88 -9.24 0.00 11.51
C ASP A 88 -8.87 -1.26 10.69
N PRO A 89 -7.83 -1.19 9.83
CA PRO A 89 -7.36 -2.36 9.11
C PRO A 89 -6.64 -3.31 10.06
N GLU A 90 -6.61 -4.59 9.72
CA GLU A 90 -5.75 -5.54 10.41
C GLU A 90 -4.28 -5.18 10.14
N PHE A 91 -3.55 -4.86 11.22
CA PHE A 91 -2.13 -4.56 11.18
C PHE A 91 -1.37 -5.63 11.97
N PRO A 92 -0.67 -6.57 11.33
CA PRO A 92 0.07 -7.61 12.03
C PRO A 92 1.20 -7.04 12.91
N GLU A 93 1.28 -7.47 14.18
CA GLU A 93 2.29 -6.97 15.13
C GLU A 93 3.73 -7.10 14.59
N ALA A 94 4.01 -8.19 13.88
CA ALA A 94 5.32 -8.42 13.27
C ALA A 94 5.70 -7.34 12.24
N HIS A 95 4.74 -6.73 11.54
CA HIS A 95 5.02 -5.71 10.53
C HIS A 95 5.58 -4.43 11.14
N ALA A 96 5.16 -4.07 12.37
CA ALA A 96 5.71 -2.90 13.06
C ALA A 96 7.21 -3.05 13.36
N ASP A 97 7.63 -4.22 13.79
CA ASP A 97 9.04 -4.49 14.08
C ASP A 97 9.87 -4.52 12.78
N VAL A 98 9.35 -5.16 11.73
CA VAL A 98 9.98 -5.17 10.40
C VAL A 98 10.16 -3.75 9.85
N LEU A 99 9.13 -2.90 9.94
CA LEU A 99 9.22 -1.51 9.49
C LEU A 99 10.30 -0.73 10.24
N ARG A 100 10.40 -0.88 11.57
CA ARG A 100 11.42 -0.21 12.38
C ARG A 100 12.83 -0.69 12.03
N ASP A 101 13.01 -2.00 11.84
CA ASP A 101 14.29 -2.58 11.46
C ASP A 101 14.73 -2.09 10.08
N LEU A 102 13.83 -2.13 9.08
CA LEU A 102 14.10 -1.64 7.72
C LEU A 102 14.40 -0.14 7.70
N ALA A 103 13.65 0.68 8.42
CA ALA A 103 13.87 2.13 8.51
C ALA A 103 15.22 2.49 9.16
N SER A 104 15.82 1.59 9.95
CA SER A 104 17.13 1.81 10.53
C SER A 104 18.30 1.66 9.54
N GLU A 105 18.07 0.99 8.41
CA GLU A 105 19.10 0.63 7.42
C GLU A 105 18.79 1.18 6.01
N HIS A 106 17.53 1.52 5.71
CA HIS A 106 17.02 1.85 4.37
C HIS A 106 16.14 3.10 4.40
N THR A 107 15.94 3.73 3.25
CA THR A 107 14.91 4.76 3.04
C THR A 107 13.58 4.08 2.71
N LEU A 108 12.51 4.40 3.43
CA LEU A 108 11.20 3.83 3.18
C LEU A 108 10.24 4.87 2.60
N VAL A 109 9.65 4.56 1.45
CA VAL A 109 8.56 5.32 0.84
C VAL A 109 7.31 4.45 0.78
N LEU A 110 6.20 4.94 1.29
CA LEU A 110 4.92 4.27 1.10
C LEU A 110 4.26 4.78 -0.16
N PHE A 111 3.80 3.88 -1.05
CA PHE A 111 3.11 4.24 -2.29
C PHE A 111 1.74 3.57 -2.38
N SER A 112 0.66 4.36 -2.34
CA SER A 112 -0.70 3.83 -2.24
C SER A 112 -1.73 4.59 -3.07
N ASN A 113 -2.80 3.87 -3.44
CA ASN A 113 -4.03 4.46 -3.96
C ASN A 113 -4.98 4.98 -2.87
N MET A 114 -4.59 4.82 -1.59
CA MET A 114 -5.36 5.26 -0.43
C MET A 114 -5.11 6.73 -0.08
N ALA A 115 -6.03 7.34 0.66
CA ALA A 115 -5.92 8.72 1.08
C ALA A 115 -4.88 8.92 2.18
N ARG A 116 -4.02 9.94 2.01
CA ARG A 116 -2.97 10.33 2.97
C ARG A 116 -3.49 10.44 4.43
N PRO A 117 -4.58 11.16 4.75
CA PRO A 117 -5.00 11.31 6.14
C PRO A 117 -5.43 9.99 6.79
N TRP A 118 -5.92 9.03 6.03
CA TRP A 118 -6.27 7.71 6.56
C TRP A 118 -5.02 6.86 6.82
N ILE A 119 -4.09 6.85 5.87
CA ILE A 119 -2.79 6.17 6.06
C ILE A 119 -2.06 6.76 7.28
N GLU A 120 -1.94 8.08 7.38
CA GLU A 120 -1.27 8.75 8.49
C GLU A 120 -1.92 8.45 9.85
N ALA A 121 -3.25 8.38 9.90
CA ALA A 121 -3.98 8.02 11.12
C ALA A 121 -3.62 6.60 11.57
N VAL A 122 -3.71 5.61 10.68
CA VAL A 122 -3.38 4.20 10.98
C VAL A 122 -1.91 4.05 11.35
N LEU A 123 -0.98 4.55 10.54
CA LEU A 123 0.46 4.43 10.83
C LEU A 123 0.85 5.10 12.15
N SER A 124 0.17 6.21 12.52
CA SER A 124 0.40 6.90 13.80
C SER A 124 -0.14 6.11 14.97
N GLU A 125 -1.30 5.46 14.83
CA GLU A 125 -1.89 4.61 15.86
C GLU A 125 -0.98 3.44 16.22
N TYR A 126 -0.38 2.79 15.21
CA TYR A 126 0.59 1.70 15.40
C TYR A 126 2.03 2.18 15.69
N GLY A 127 2.28 3.51 15.74
CA GLY A 127 3.58 4.09 16.07
C GLY A 127 4.67 3.76 15.05
N VAL A 128 4.30 3.71 13.76
CA VAL A 128 5.22 3.41 12.65
C VAL A 128 5.24 4.50 11.56
N ARG A 129 4.52 5.61 11.74
CA ARG A 129 4.52 6.73 10.77
C ARG A 129 5.94 7.25 10.51
N GLU A 130 6.74 7.35 11.55
CA GLU A 130 8.12 7.87 11.48
C GLU A 130 9.11 6.90 10.81
N CYS A 131 8.68 5.66 10.51
CA CYS A 131 9.48 4.74 9.71
C CYS A 131 9.53 5.14 8.23
N PHE A 132 8.58 5.95 7.75
CA PHE A 132 8.50 6.36 6.36
C PHE A 132 9.04 7.78 6.17
N ASP A 133 10.01 7.91 5.27
CA ASP A 133 10.60 9.17 4.84
C ASP A 133 9.61 9.97 4.00
N ASP A 134 8.81 9.30 3.16
CA ASP A 134 7.77 9.92 2.36
C ASP A 134 6.54 9.01 2.19
N LEU A 135 5.40 9.64 1.89
CA LEU A 135 4.15 9.00 1.49
C LEU A 135 3.76 9.52 0.10
N VAL A 136 3.82 8.68 -0.91
CA VAL A 136 3.34 9.00 -2.26
C VAL A 136 1.95 8.42 -2.40
N VAL A 137 0.93 9.27 -2.57
CA VAL A 137 -0.46 8.80 -2.64
C VAL A 137 -1.17 9.32 -3.88
N SER A 138 -1.96 8.48 -4.50
CA SER A 138 -2.63 8.80 -5.76
C SER A 138 -3.59 10.00 -5.69
N PRO A 139 -4.33 10.25 -4.58
CA PRO A 139 -5.19 11.43 -4.47
C PRO A 139 -4.43 12.74 -4.61
N ASP A 140 -3.22 12.84 -4.03
CA ASP A 140 -2.39 14.04 -4.13
C ASP A 140 -1.89 14.28 -5.55
N LEU A 141 -1.55 13.19 -6.25
CA LEU A 141 -1.06 13.23 -7.63
C LEU A 141 -2.17 13.33 -8.67
N ARG A 142 -3.40 12.98 -8.29
CA ARG A 142 -4.55 12.78 -9.21
C ARG A 142 -4.23 11.78 -10.32
N ARG A 143 -3.48 10.75 -9.98
CA ARG A 143 -3.03 9.69 -10.87
C ARG A 143 -2.88 8.40 -10.07
N PRO A 144 -3.87 7.52 -10.12
CA PRO A 144 -3.81 6.24 -9.42
C PRO A 144 -2.75 5.32 -10.03
N LYS A 145 -2.24 4.38 -9.22
CA LYS A 145 -1.52 3.22 -9.76
C LYS A 145 -2.44 2.48 -10.75
N PRO A 146 -1.88 1.94 -11.86
CA PRO A 146 -0.46 1.88 -12.23
C PRO A 146 0.02 3.06 -13.13
N HIS A 147 -0.50 4.27 -12.96
CA HIS A 147 -0.02 5.41 -13.75
C HIS A 147 1.45 5.73 -13.43
N PRO A 148 2.37 5.82 -14.42
CA PRO A 148 3.82 5.90 -14.20
C PRO A 148 4.28 7.09 -13.36
N ARG A 149 3.49 8.18 -13.29
CA ARG A 149 3.87 9.37 -12.53
C ARG A 149 4.16 9.06 -11.05
N GLY A 150 3.32 8.26 -10.39
CA GLY A 150 3.52 7.92 -8.98
C GLY A 150 4.84 7.16 -8.76
N TYR A 151 5.17 6.25 -9.67
CA TYR A 151 6.43 5.50 -9.60
C TYR A 151 7.65 6.43 -9.77
N PHE A 152 7.59 7.42 -10.66
CA PHE A 152 8.67 8.41 -10.79
C PHE A 152 8.80 9.30 -9.55
N GLU A 153 7.70 9.65 -8.87
CA GLU A 153 7.75 10.41 -7.61
C GLU A 153 8.36 9.58 -6.46
N CYS A 154 8.34 8.24 -6.57
CA CYS A 154 8.99 7.35 -5.61
C CYS A 154 10.49 7.14 -5.86
N LEU A 155 11.06 7.62 -6.97
CA LEU A 155 12.47 7.43 -7.26
C LEU A 155 13.34 8.41 -6.46
N PRO A 156 14.50 7.98 -5.92
CA PRO A 156 15.47 8.87 -5.31
C PRO A 156 16.16 9.77 -6.37
N ASP A 157 16.75 10.86 -5.91
CA ASP A 157 17.58 11.75 -6.76
C ASP A 157 18.92 11.12 -7.18
N GLY A 158 19.31 9.98 -6.58
CA GLY A 158 20.57 9.30 -6.79
C GLY A 158 20.47 7.97 -7.53
N ASP A 159 21.61 7.25 -7.59
CA ASP A 159 21.71 5.92 -8.22
C ASP A 159 21.44 4.78 -7.20
N GLU A 160 20.62 5.02 -6.21
CA GLU A 160 20.30 4.02 -5.18
C GLU A 160 19.45 2.91 -5.82
N ARG A 161 19.65 1.68 -5.32
CA ARG A 161 18.81 0.56 -5.72
C ARG A 161 17.40 0.76 -5.17
N VAL A 162 16.41 0.74 -6.07
CA VAL A 162 15.00 0.87 -5.71
C VAL A 162 14.33 -0.50 -5.77
N VAL A 163 13.66 -0.88 -4.70
CA VAL A 163 12.89 -2.13 -4.59
C VAL A 163 11.45 -1.75 -4.30
N MET A 164 10.52 -2.21 -5.14
CA MET A 164 9.09 -2.09 -4.87
C MET A 164 8.51 -3.41 -4.38
N VAL A 165 7.74 -3.34 -3.30
CA VAL A 165 7.03 -4.46 -2.69
C VAL A 165 5.54 -4.21 -2.83
N SER A 166 4.81 -5.14 -3.44
CA SER A 166 3.36 -5.08 -3.61
C SER A 166 2.78 -6.50 -3.71
N ASP A 167 1.51 -6.65 -3.39
CA ASP A 167 0.73 -7.86 -3.60
C ASP A 167 0.05 -7.89 -4.99
N GLU A 168 0.01 -6.76 -5.70
CA GLU A 168 -0.53 -6.62 -7.06
C GLU A 168 0.59 -6.65 -8.11
N TYR A 169 0.96 -7.86 -8.58
CA TYR A 169 2.04 -8.00 -9.56
C TYR A 169 1.70 -7.40 -10.92
N ASN A 170 0.55 -7.80 -11.48
CA ASN A 170 0.21 -7.49 -12.88
C ASN A 170 -0.11 -6.02 -13.13
N GLU A 171 -0.50 -5.29 -12.10
CA GLU A 171 -0.71 -3.84 -12.19
C GLU A 171 0.51 -3.09 -11.66
N ASP A 172 0.85 -3.26 -10.40
CA ASP A 172 1.85 -2.46 -9.72
C ASP A 172 3.29 -2.82 -10.08
N LEU A 173 3.68 -4.09 -9.87
CA LEU A 173 5.08 -4.48 -10.03
C LEU A 173 5.53 -4.51 -11.49
N MET A 174 4.67 -4.82 -12.44
CA MET A 174 5.00 -4.70 -13.86
C MET A 174 5.31 -3.25 -14.26
N MET A 175 4.61 -2.26 -13.69
CA MET A 175 4.92 -0.85 -13.93
C MET A 175 6.21 -0.45 -13.22
N ALA A 176 6.43 -0.89 -11.98
CA ALA A 176 7.67 -0.66 -11.23
C ALA A 176 8.90 -1.15 -12.01
N GLU A 177 8.86 -2.38 -12.54
CA GLU A 177 9.93 -2.92 -13.39
C GLU A 177 10.13 -2.11 -14.68
N THR A 178 9.06 -1.56 -15.25
CA THR A 178 9.13 -0.72 -16.45
C THR A 178 9.90 0.57 -16.21
N VAL A 179 9.87 1.11 -15.00
CA VAL A 179 10.63 2.30 -14.61
C VAL A 179 11.98 1.97 -13.94
N GLY A 180 12.37 0.70 -13.91
CA GLY A 180 13.69 0.25 -13.46
C GLY A 180 13.78 -0.13 -11.98
N MET A 181 12.66 -0.27 -11.28
CA MET A 181 12.63 -0.81 -9.93
C MET A 181 12.76 -2.33 -9.95
N THR A 182 13.29 -2.89 -8.88
CA THR A 182 13.29 -4.33 -8.62
C THR A 182 11.97 -4.73 -7.96
N SER A 183 11.34 -5.82 -8.41
CA SER A 183 10.03 -6.26 -7.92
C SER A 183 10.16 -7.33 -6.83
N VAL A 184 9.45 -7.13 -5.73
CA VAL A 184 9.21 -8.16 -4.69
C VAL A 184 7.70 -8.33 -4.56
N TRP A 185 7.21 -9.52 -4.90
CA TRP A 185 5.79 -9.82 -4.85
C TRP A 185 5.43 -10.51 -3.54
N VAL A 186 4.46 -9.95 -2.82
CA VAL A 186 3.79 -10.62 -1.71
C VAL A 186 2.74 -11.53 -2.31
N GLU A 187 2.94 -12.85 -2.23
CA GLU A 187 2.09 -13.84 -2.87
C GLU A 187 0.68 -13.83 -2.27
N ASN A 188 -0.33 -13.84 -3.12
CA ASN A 188 -1.72 -14.04 -2.77
C ASN A 188 -2.38 -15.06 -3.70
N ASP A 189 -3.55 -15.58 -3.30
CA ASP A 189 -4.26 -16.62 -4.06
C ASP A 189 -5.10 -16.04 -5.22
N ASP A 190 -5.28 -14.73 -5.26
CA ASP A 190 -6.18 -14.05 -6.20
C ASP A 190 -5.48 -13.68 -7.52
N GLU A 191 -4.13 -13.67 -7.51
CA GLU A 191 -3.36 -13.26 -8.67
C GLU A 191 -2.37 -14.33 -9.15
N THR A 192 -2.25 -14.45 -10.47
CA THR A 192 -1.19 -15.21 -11.13
C THR A 192 -0.33 -14.24 -11.94
N PRO A 193 0.95 -14.04 -11.58
CA PRO A 193 1.83 -13.15 -12.32
C PRO A 193 2.00 -13.55 -13.79
N TYR A 194 1.92 -12.57 -14.71
CA TYR A 194 2.16 -12.81 -16.14
C TYR A 194 3.61 -13.20 -16.45
N ARG A 195 4.53 -12.87 -15.56
CA ARG A 195 5.95 -13.28 -15.65
C ARG A 195 6.52 -13.41 -14.23
N GLU A 196 7.69 -14.03 -14.10
CA GLU A 196 8.36 -14.17 -12.82
C GLU A 196 8.78 -12.81 -12.25
N PRO A 197 8.38 -12.47 -11.01
CA PRO A 197 8.93 -11.33 -10.26
C PRO A 197 10.42 -11.55 -9.96
N ASP A 198 11.13 -10.47 -9.62
CA ASP A 198 12.54 -10.60 -9.22
C ASP A 198 12.70 -11.36 -7.89
N ALA A 199 11.73 -11.24 -6.98
CA ALA A 199 11.61 -12.08 -5.78
C ALA A 199 10.15 -12.27 -5.36
N ARG A 200 9.90 -13.28 -4.49
CA ARG A 200 8.60 -13.61 -3.90
C ARG A 200 8.76 -13.78 -2.41
N ILE A 201 7.73 -13.34 -1.67
CA ILE A 201 7.59 -13.55 -0.22
C ILE A 201 6.17 -13.97 0.08
N SER A 202 5.97 -14.77 1.11
CA SER A 202 4.63 -15.18 1.53
C SER A 202 3.96 -14.15 2.44
N THR A 203 4.76 -13.33 3.12
CA THR A 203 4.30 -12.26 4.00
C THR A 203 5.34 -11.14 4.02
N PHE A 204 4.91 -9.92 4.30
CA PHE A 204 5.81 -8.78 4.46
C PHE A 204 6.92 -9.03 5.51
N ALA A 205 6.65 -9.85 6.51
CA ALA A 205 7.65 -10.21 7.53
C ALA A 205 8.87 -10.97 6.97
N ASP A 206 8.76 -11.58 5.78
CA ASP A 206 9.85 -12.30 5.12
C ASP A 206 10.80 -11.35 4.34
N LEU A 207 10.42 -10.08 4.15
CA LEU A 207 11.17 -9.12 3.33
C LEU A 207 12.65 -8.96 3.75
N PRO A 208 13.00 -8.84 5.05
CA PRO A 208 14.39 -8.71 5.47
C PRO A 208 15.27 -9.87 5.02
N ASP A 209 14.75 -11.11 5.02
CA ASP A 209 15.49 -12.29 4.62
C ASP A 209 15.79 -12.29 3.12
N VAL A 210 14.85 -11.82 2.30
CA VAL A 210 15.02 -11.71 0.85
C VAL A 210 16.00 -10.60 0.50
N LEU A 211 15.94 -9.47 1.19
CA LEU A 211 16.90 -8.38 1.00
C LEU A 211 18.32 -8.76 1.43
N ALA A 212 18.49 -9.63 2.46
CA ALA A 212 19.78 -10.04 2.99
C ALA A 212 20.56 -11.02 2.08
N THR A 213 19.91 -11.65 1.10
CA THR A 213 20.58 -12.62 0.23
C THR A 213 21.30 -11.95 -0.95
N ASP A 214 22.63 -12.12 -1.06
CA ASP A 214 23.43 -11.76 -2.23
C ASP A 214 22.95 -12.56 -3.46
N GLY A 215 21.94 -12.07 -4.16
CA GLY A 215 21.29 -12.76 -5.29
C GLY A 215 19.83 -13.12 -5.04
N GLY A 216 19.26 -12.84 -3.88
CA GLY A 216 17.85 -13.06 -3.60
C GLY A 216 16.94 -12.11 -4.36
N VAL A 217 17.49 -10.98 -4.81
CA VAL A 217 16.83 -10.05 -5.74
C VAL A 217 17.76 -9.83 -6.92
N SER A 218 17.50 -10.52 -8.03
CA SER A 218 18.35 -10.45 -9.23
C SER A 218 18.20 -9.06 -9.87
N VAL A 219 19.34 -8.36 -10.01
CA VAL A 219 19.39 -7.14 -10.83
C VAL A 219 19.38 -7.56 -12.30
N ARG A 220 18.39 -7.13 -13.06
CA ARG A 220 18.36 -7.24 -14.53
C ARG A 220 19.09 -6.08 -15.19
#